data_9d0a9cc3d234542248ef7776c8c466e5
#
_entry.id   9d0a9cc3d234542248ef7776c8c466e5
#
_cell.length_a   1.000
_cell.length_b   1.000
_cell.length_c   1.000
_cell.angle_alpha   90.00
_cell.angle_beta   90.00
_cell.angle_gamma   90.00
#
_symmetry.space_group_name_H-M   'P 1'
#
loop_
_entity.id
_entity.type
_entity.pdbx_description
1 polymer ?
#
loop_
_entity_poly.entity_id
_entity_poly.type
_entity_poly.pdbx_seq_one_letter_code
_entity_poly.pdbx_strand_id
1 'polypeptide(L)'
;KESSAASDVYKRQAERVIEDDEIDSMADFGLETPSQEVVVTAGDEKTTIHVGDKNSSSRYYIYLNDDTSKVYLVSTSLGTMFPSDMMEWATTESMPSVTAENITKLQVEGENGYTLTKEVSAADSALQTDEWQVVDADGAAHGGDADSIGTMTSAVASLSFGDLVTYNASDLSQYGLDQPKTTIRVHYTEEQEVEADDTTTADTSSDSTADSASSDSTATSSSSETTTVTVEKDLVLYVGNANEDGGSYYVKLDGSNEVHLMTASNVETFTGKKASDFWNMYIGMENVSDLTSLDITYNGETKTYVRHVEEKKDDDSDSTTQEISYICGDETIDKSTFTTFYSSLIGLKAQTKDESLVQAKDAEFTAVFHMTDGDLTFAYSPYDSSFYYTVDEDG
;
A
#
# COMPACT_ATOMS: atom_id res chain seq x y z
N LYS A 1 -25.39 1.23 -32.18
CA LYS A 1 -23.96 1.24 -32.55
C LYS A 1 -23.66 1.99 -33.85
N GLU A 2 -24.64 2.17 -34.74
CA GLU A 2 -24.43 2.90 -36.00
C GLU A 2 -24.43 4.43 -35.84
N SER A 3 -25.04 4.97 -34.78
CA SER A 3 -25.09 6.42 -34.53
C SER A 3 -23.74 7.04 -34.09
N SER A 4 -22.85 6.25 -33.46
CA SER A 4 -21.54 6.75 -32.97
C SER A 4 -20.53 6.92 -34.12
N ALA A 5 -20.49 5.97 -35.06
CA ALA A 5 -19.59 6.02 -36.21
C ALA A 5 -19.92 7.17 -37.16
N ALA A 6 -21.24 7.41 -37.42
CA ALA A 6 -21.69 8.51 -38.26
C ALA A 6 -21.39 9.88 -37.62
N SER A 7 -21.52 10.01 -36.28
CA SER A 7 -21.16 11.23 -35.55
C SER A 7 -19.67 11.52 -35.61
N ASP A 8 -18.81 10.49 -35.57
CA ASP A 8 -17.36 10.65 -35.63
C ASP A 8 -16.87 11.04 -37.04
N VAL A 9 -17.50 10.51 -38.08
CA VAL A 9 -17.19 10.92 -39.46
C VAL A 9 -17.59 12.38 -39.68
N TYR A 10 -18.74 12.82 -39.14
CA TYR A 10 -19.21 14.20 -39.27
C TYR A 10 -18.27 15.22 -38.58
N LYS A 11 -17.63 14.83 -37.47
CA LYS A 11 -16.68 15.69 -36.73
C LYS A 11 -15.33 15.85 -37.43
N ARG A 12 -15.03 15.05 -38.43
CA ARG A 12 -13.76 15.02 -39.17
C ARG A 12 -13.83 15.62 -40.56
N GLN A 13 -14.99 16.21 -40.94
CA GLN A 13 -15.16 16.86 -42.21
C GLN A 13 -14.74 18.34 -42.15
N ALA A 14 -14.20 18.86 -43.26
CA ALA A 14 -14.00 20.29 -43.42
C ALA A 14 -15.39 20.99 -43.41
N GLU A 15 -15.50 22.05 -42.62
CA GLU A 15 -16.71 22.86 -42.55
C GLU A 15 -16.83 23.83 -43.72
N ARG A 16 -15.69 24.28 -44.26
CA ARG A 16 -15.59 25.13 -45.43
C ARG A 16 -14.29 24.83 -46.14
N VAL A 17 -14.33 24.94 -47.46
CA VAL A 17 -13.16 25.00 -48.33
C VAL A 17 -13.04 26.43 -48.85
N ILE A 18 -11.86 26.99 -48.77
CA ILE A 18 -11.48 28.30 -49.32
C ILE A 18 -10.64 28.00 -50.55
N GLU A 19 -11.10 28.41 -51.71
CA GLU A 19 -10.45 28.12 -52.97
C GLU A 19 -9.41 29.24 -53.33
N ASP A 20 -8.55 28.98 -54.30
CA ASP A 20 -7.42 29.80 -54.68
C ASP A 20 -7.79 31.29 -54.95
N ASP A 21 -8.97 31.55 -55.52
CA ASP A 21 -9.47 32.89 -55.78
C ASP A 21 -9.93 33.67 -54.52
N GLU A 22 -10.06 32.98 -53.36
CA GLU A 22 -10.36 33.56 -52.06
C GLU A 22 -9.11 33.68 -51.19
N ILE A 23 -7.92 33.20 -51.64
CA ILE A 23 -6.68 33.17 -50.88
C ILE A 23 -5.75 34.31 -51.34
N ASP A 24 -5.73 35.41 -50.59
CA ASP A 24 -4.80 36.51 -50.87
C ASP A 24 -3.37 36.18 -50.37
N SER A 25 -3.24 35.56 -49.23
CA SER A 25 -1.98 35.10 -48.63
C SER A 25 -2.18 33.95 -47.67
N MET A 26 -1.31 32.96 -47.66
CA MET A 26 -1.26 31.89 -46.67
C MET A 26 -1.00 32.42 -45.27
N ALA A 27 -0.35 33.58 -45.14
CA ALA A 27 -0.09 34.25 -43.86
C ALA A 27 -1.40 34.66 -43.15
N ASP A 28 -2.48 34.96 -43.89
CA ASP A 28 -3.78 35.35 -43.32
C ASP A 28 -4.45 34.21 -42.56
N PHE A 29 -4.02 32.98 -42.78
CA PHE A 29 -4.50 31.77 -42.18
C PHE A 29 -3.48 31.15 -41.16
N GLY A 30 -2.32 31.83 -40.96
CA GLY A 30 -1.22 31.27 -40.18
C GLY A 30 -0.52 30.08 -40.84
N LEU A 31 -0.68 29.93 -42.17
CA LEU A 31 -0.23 28.76 -42.92
C LEU A 31 1.07 29.02 -43.72
N GLU A 32 1.63 30.24 -43.70
CA GLU A 32 2.96 30.51 -44.21
C GLU A 32 4.04 29.84 -43.31
N THR A 33 3.78 29.81 -41.99
CA THR A 33 4.57 29.08 -41.02
C THR A 33 3.58 28.29 -40.12
N PRO A 34 3.16 27.11 -40.56
CA PRO A 34 2.20 26.29 -39.82
C PRO A 34 2.64 26.06 -38.39
N SER A 35 1.73 26.17 -37.45
CA SER A 35 1.98 25.87 -36.02
C SER A 35 2.28 24.39 -35.76
N GLN A 36 1.80 23.54 -36.66
CA GLN A 36 1.96 22.09 -36.57
C GLN A 36 1.93 21.46 -37.98
N GLU A 37 2.75 20.43 -38.17
CA GLU A 37 2.76 19.57 -39.34
C GLU A 37 2.55 18.13 -38.89
N VAL A 38 1.51 17.48 -39.44
CA VAL A 38 1.15 16.11 -39.12
C VAL A 38 1.25 15.26 -40.37
N VAL A 39 2.04 14.21 -40.31
CA VAL A 39 2.20 13.26 -41.41
C VAL A 39 1.46 11.98 -41.08
N VAL A 40 0.45 11.65 -41.89
CA VAL A 40 -0.33 10.41 -41.76
C VAL A 40 0.07 9.47 -42.89
N THR A 41 0.52 8.28 -42.59
CA THR A 41 0.84 7.23 -43.54
C THR A 41 -0.17 6.08 -43.40
N ALA A 42 -0.86 5.78 -44.51
CA ALA A 42 -1.84 4.69 -44.57
C ALA A 42 -1.48 3.78 -45.79
N GLY A 43 -0.86 2.63 -45.48
CA GLY A 43 -0.25 1.83 -46.55
C GLY A 43 0.88 2.54 -47.24
N ASP A 44 0.80 2.68 -48.56
CA ASP A 44 1.76 3.41 -49.37
C ASP A 44 1.40 4.90 -49.57
N GLU A 45 0.25 5.33 -49.08
CA GLU A 45 -0.20 6.72 -49.19
C GLU A 45 0.26 7.56 -48.01
N LYS A 46 0.80 8.74 -48.29
CA LYS A 46 1.25 9.70 -47.32
C LYS A 46 0.48 11.01 -47.50
N THR A 47 -0.14 11.49 -46.43
CA THR A 47 -0.81 12.80 -46.39
C THR A 47 -0.18 13.66 -45.30
N THR A 48 0.24 14.86 -45.68
CA THR A 48 0.75 15.86 -44.74
C THR A 48 -0.36 16.87 -44.48
N ILE A 49 -0.67 17.14 -43.22
CA ILE A 49 -1.62 18.12 -42.75
C ILE A 49 -0.86 19.27 -42.11
N HIS A 50 -0.98 20.46 -42.69
CA HIS A 50 -0.40 21.66 -42.12
C HIS A 50 -1.45 22.45 -41.39
N VAL A 51 -1.24 22.74 -40.10
CA VAL A 51 -2.21 23.39 -39.20
C VAL A 51 -1.78 24.82 -38.93
N GLY A 52 -2.65 25.78 -39.29
CA GLY A 52 -2.45 27.20 -39.10
C GLY A 52 -3.23 27.75 -37.88
N ASP A 53 -3.64 29.01 -37.99
CA ASP A 53 -4.30 29.73 -36.92
C ASP A 53 -5.76 29.33 -36.68
N LYS A 54 -6.29 29.74 -35.53
CA LYS A 54 -7.73 29.69 -35.21
C LYS A 54 -8.43 30.94 -35.71
N ASN A 55 -9.60 30.76 -36.32
CA ASN A 55 -10.50 31.88 -36.57
C ASN A 55 -11.28 32.30 -35.29
N SER A 56 -12.06 33.37 -35.41
CA SER A 56 -12.90 33.90 -34.30
C SER A 56 -13.96 32.92 -33.73
N SER A 57 -14.29 31.89 -34.51
CA SER A 57 -15.19 30.82 -34.11
C SER A 57 -14.46 29.57 -33.59
N SER A 58 -13.20 29.68 -33.24
CA SER A 58 -12.33 28.59 -32.73
C SER A 58 -12.18 27.43 -33.70
N ARG A 59 -12.23 27.70 -35.02
CA ARG A 59 -11.94 26.73 -36.08
C ARG A 59 -10.50 26.91 -36.54
N TYR A 60 -9.81 25.81 -36.92
CA TYR A 60 -8.49 25.84 -37.44
C TYR A 60 -8.49 25.90 -38.96
N TYR A 61 -7.53 26.64 -39.54
CA TYR A 61 -7.20 26.57 -40.95
C TYR A 61 -6.15 25.49 -41.17
N ILE A 62 -6.34 24.67 -42.21
CA ILE A 62 -5.37 23.66 -42.61
C ILE A 62 -5.22 23.64 -44.12
N TYR A 63 -4.08 23.16 -44.63
CA TYR A 63 -3.95 22.67 -45.98
C TYR A 63 -3.31 21.29 -46.01
N LEU A 64 -3.44 20.60 -47.15
CA LEU A 64 -2.99 19.24 -47.30
C LEU A 64 -1.84 19.11 -48.28
N ASN A 65 -0.85 18.34 -47.92
CA ASN A 65 0.36 18.13 -48.73
C ASN A 65 1.03 19.47 -49.10
N ASP A 66 1.42 19.64 -50.37
CA ASP A 66 1.99 20.88 -50.89
C ASP A 66 0.95 21.72 -51.67
N ASP A 67 -0.35 21.38 -51.54
CA ASP A 67 -1.43 22.06 -52.25
C ASP A 67 -1.90 23.31 -51.50
N THR A 68 -1.29 24.43 -51.82
CA THR A 68 -1.64 25.77 -51.28
C THR A 68 -2.82 26.42 -51.97
N SER A 69 -3.40 25.81 -53.01
CA SER A 69 -4.58 26.32 -53.73
C SER A 69 -5.89 26.13 -52.96
N LYS A 70 -5.85 25.38 -51.85
CA LYS A 70 -7.02 25.12 -51.02
C LYS A 70 -6.70 25.19 -49.54
N VAL A 71 -7.45 26.00 -48.83
CA VAL A 71 -7.43 26.06 -47.39
C VAL A 71 -8.77 25.48 -46.82
N TYR A 72 -8.67 24.58 -45.92
CA TYR A 72 -9.81 23.95 -45.27
C TYR A 72 -10.01 24.54 -43.89
N LEU A 73 -11.29 24.87 -43.58
CA LEU A 73 -11.71 25.22 -42.22
C LEU A 73 -12.22 23.98 -41.53
N VAL A 74 -11.58 23.61 -40.40
CA VAL A 74 -11.89 22.37 -39.68
C VAL A 74 -12.28 22.63 -38.24
N SER A 75 -12.95 21.65 -37.62
CA SER A 75 -13.36 21.75 -36.21
C SER A 75 -12.18 21.86 -35.27
N THR A 76 -12.40 22.45 -34.10
CA THR A 76 -11.40 22.52 -33.02
C THR A 76 -10.86 21.14 -32.67
N SER A 77 -11.73 20.12 -32.67
CA SER A 77 -11.33 18.74 -32.35
C SER A 77 -10.30 18.16 -33.32
N LEU A 78 -10.35 18.55 -34.61
CA LEU A 78 -9.33 18.11 -35.57
C LEU A 78 -8.00 18.85 -35.33
N GLY A 79 -8.06 20.18 -35.13
CA GLY A 79 -6.86 21.00 -34.92
C GLY A 79 -6.15 20.75 -33.61
N THR A 80 -6.79 20.12 -32.63
CA THR A 80 -6.20 19.75 -31.34
C THR A 80 -6.00 18.23 -31.17
N MET A 81 -6.30 17.45 -32.22
CA MET A 81 -6.17 16.00 -32.19
C MET A 81 -4.73 15.51 -32.08
N PHE A 82 -3.80 16.32 -32.52
CA PHE A 82 -2.40 15.97 -32.57
C PHE A 82 -1.60 16.93 -31.66
N PRO A 83 -1.49 16.63 -30.36
CA PRO A 83 -0.66 17.42 -29.48
C PRO A 83 0.78 17.47 -29.97
N SER A 84 1.42 18.63 -29.84
CA SER A 84 2.83 18.82 -30.23
C SER A 84 3.80 18.28 -29.19
N ASP A 85 3.34 18.10 -27.98
CA ASP A 85 4.13 17.54 -26.88
C ASP A 85 3.93 16.01 -26.81
N MET A 86 5.04 15.28 -26.86
CA MET A 86 5.03 13.81 -26.71
C MET A 86 4.44 13.40 -25.37
N MET A 87 4.56 14.23 -24.33
CA MET A 87 4.03 13.97 -23.00
C MET A 87 2.49 13.86 -23.01
N GLU A 88 1.81 14.58 -23.88
CA GLU A 88 0.35 14.50 -24.02
C GLU A 88 -0.14 13.20 -24.70
N TRP A 89 0.77 12.49 -25.39
CA TRP A 89 0.50 11.20 -26.04
C TRP A 89 0.88 9.99 -25.19
N ALA A 90 1.78 10.22 -24.23
CA ALA A 90 2.31 9.13 -23.44
C ALA A 90 1.24 8.52 -22.54
N THR A 91 1.13 7.20 -22.58
CA THR A 91 0.47 6.47 -21.50
C THR A 91 1.52 6.28 -20.40
N THR A 92 1.37 7.03 -19.33
CA THR A 92 2.29 7.01 -18.19
C THR A 92 1.99 5.85 -17.27
N GLU A 93 3.02 5.37 -16.58
CA GLU A 93 2.84 4.38 -15.53
C GLU A 93 2.08 4.99 -14.35
N SER A 94 1.36 4.16 -13.63
CA SER A 94 0.71 4.52 -12.37
C SER A 94 1.40 3.81 -11.22
N MET A 95 1.33 4.40 -10.03
CA MET A 95 1.76 3.71 -8.81
C MET A 95 0.97 2.40 -8.67
N PRO A 96 1.63 1.25 -8.46
CA PRO A 96 0.94 0.00 -8.18
C PRO A 96 -0.02 0.13 -7.00
N SER A 97 -1.21 -0.42 -7.14
CA SER A 97 -2.19 -0.44 -6.05
C SER A 97 -1.79 -1.49 -5.03
N VAL A 98 -1.50 -1.07 -3.81
CA VAL A 98 -1.12 -1.94 -2.70
C VAL A 98 -2.18 -1.82 -1.62
N THR A 99 -2.66 -2.94 -1.10
CA THR A 99 -3.57 -2.97 0.07
C THR A 99 -2.73 -3.06 1.35
N ALA A 100 -3.00 -2.20 2.32
CA ALA A 100 -2.18 -2.08 3.54
C ALA A 100 -2.06 -3.41 4.31
N GLU A 101 -3.16 -4.16 4.42
CA GLU A 101 -3.22 -5.45 5.13
C GLU A 101 -2.40 -6.55 4.44
N ASN A 102 -2.18 -6.41 3.13
CA ASN A 102 -1.47 -7.38 2.32
C ASN A 102 0.05 -7.15 2.32
N ILE A 103 0.52 -6.08 2.95
CA ILE A 103 1.96 -5.80 3.08
C ILE A 103 2.55 -6.75 4.12
N THR A 104 3.58 -7.49 3.70
CA THR A 104 4.32 -8.44 4.56
C THR A 104 5.69 -7.91 4.93
N LYS A 105 6.25 -6.97 4.13
CA LYS A 105 7.53 -6.33 4.44
C LYS A 105 7.59 -4.93 3.85
N LEU A 106 8.10 -3.99 4.64
CA LEU A 106 8.46 -2.64 4.19
C LEU A 106 9.92 -2.39 4.61
N GLN A 107 10.75 -2.07 3.65
CA GLN A 107 12.14 -1.69 3.89
C GLN A 107 12.40 -0.29 3.34
N VAL A 108 12.95 0.57 4.16
CA VAL A 108 13.42 1.90 3.77
C VAL A 108 14.93 1.90 3.89
N GLU A 109 15.62 2.06 2.76
CA GLU A 109 17.08 2.17 2.70
C GLU A 109 17.45 3.66 2.62
N GLY A 110 18.43 4.08 3.38
CA GLY A 110 18.89 5.48 3.44
C GLY A 110 19.54 5.80 4.79
N GLU A 111 19.61 7.09 5.14
CA GLU A 111 20.33 7.58 6.34
C GLU A 111 19.77 6.98 7.64
N ASN A 112 18.44 6.82 7.76
CA ASN A 112 17.76 6.24 8.91
C ASN A 112 17.05 4.93 8.50
N GLY A 113 17.78 4.06 7.79
CA GLY A 113 17.19 2.84 7.25
C GLY A 113 16.56 1.94 8.31
N TYR A 114 15.44 1.30 7.96
CA TYR A 114 14.73 0.34 8.82
C TYR A 114 13.98 -0.68 7.97
N THR A 115 13.68 -1.82 8.58
CA THR A 115 12.85 -2.86 7.97
C THR A 115 11.74 -3.25 8.93
N LEU A 116 10.52 -3.26 8.43
CA LEU A 116 9.33 -3.76 9.11
C LEU A 116 8.94 -5.08 8.43
N THR A 117 8.88 -6.17 9.17
CA THR A 117 8.55 -7.49 8.64
C THR A 117 7.40 -8.08 9.44
N LYS A 118 6.37 -8.54 8.73
CA LYS A 118 5.25 -9.26 9.35
C LYS A 118 5.65 -10.71 9.51
N GLU A 119 5.72 -11.18 10.75
CA GLU A 119 5.92 -12.59 11.05
C GLU A 119 4.57 -13.28 11.18
N VAL A 120 4.37 -14.33 10.37
CA VAL A 120 3.19 -15.19 10.51
C VAL A 120 3.51 -16.20 11.58
N SER A 121 2.77 -16.18 12.69
CA SER A 121 2.84 -17.25 13.70
C SER A 121 2.65 -18.61 13.05
N ALA A 122 3.44 -19.60 13.46
CA ALA A 122 3.33 -20.97 12.95
C ALA A 122 1.89 -21.48 13.07
N ALA A 123 1.41 -22.20 12.07
CA ALA A 123 0.02 -22.60 11.84
C ALA A 123 -0.69 -23.40 12.97
N ASP A 124 0.00 -23.72 14.05
CA ASP A 124 -0.52 -24.46 15.20
C ASP A 124 -1.01 -23.59 16.38
N SER A 125 -0.85 -22.27 16.29
CA SER A 125 -1.40 -21.36 17.30
C SER A 125 -2.86 -21.07 16.98
N ALA A 126 -3.78 -21.41 17.87
CA ALA A 126 -5.21 -21.09 17.76
C ALA A 126 -5.51 -19.56 17.72
N LEU A 127 -4.49 -18.75 17.92
CA LEU A 127 -4.46 -17.30 17.78
C LEU A 127 -3.39 -17.00 16.73
N GLN A 128 -3.77 -16.93 15.45
CA GLN A 128 -2.94 -16.32 14.42
C GLN A 128 -2.90 -14.82 14.69
N THR A 129 -1.96 -14.39 15.49
CA THR A 129 -1.63 -12.96 15.62
C THR A 129 -0.43 -12.70 14.72
N ASP A 130 -0.63 -11.88 13.71
CA ASP A 130 0.48 -11.37 12.92
C ASP A 130 1.32 -10.46 13.83
N GLU A 131 2.53 -10.88 14.10
CA GLU A 131 3.48 -10.06 14.84
C GLU A 131 4.40 -9.33 13.87
N TRP A 132 4.61 -8.05 14.12
CA TRP A 132 5.55 -7.26 13.38
C TRP A 132 6.90 -7.23 14.10
N GLN A 133 7.97 -7.43 13.33
CA GLN A 133 9.35 -7.16 13.77
C GLN A 133 9.88 -5.89 13.09
N VAL A 134 10.64 -5.14 13.85
CA VAL A 134 11.38 -3.97 13.39
C VAL A 134 12.85 -4.30 13.43
N VAL A 135 13.53 -4.21 12.28
CA VAL A 135 14.99 -4.39 12.21
C VAL A 135 15.60 -3.04 11.89
N ASP A 136 16.51 -2.59 12.72
CA ASP A 136 17.24 -1.34 12.52
C ASP A 136 18.41 -1.48 11.53
N ALA A 137 19.11 -0.38 11.27
CA ALA A 137 20.23 -0.35 10.33
C ALA A 137 21.42 -1.25 10.75
N ASP A 138 21.57 -1.52 12.04
CA ASP A 138 22.65 -2.35 12.60
C ASP A 138 22.26 -3.83 12.62
N GLY A 139 21.02 -4.15 12.27
CA GLY A 139 20.45 -5.50 12.18
C GLY A 139 19.88 -6.01 13.50
N ALA A 140 19.75 -5.17 14.53
CA ALA A 140 19.06 -5.52 15.76
C ALA A 140 17.54 -5.60 15.48
N ALA A 141 16.89 -6.64 16.01
CA ALA A 141 15.46 -6.89 15.81
C ALA A 141 14.71 -6.60 17.11
N HIS A 142 13.58 -5.92 16.99
CA HIS A 142 12.71 -5.52 18.10
C HIS A 142 11.25 -5.85 17.74
N GLY A 143 10.42 -6.12 18.75
CA GLY A 143 8.97 -6.21 18.55
C GLY A 143 8.39 -4.91 18.00
N GLY A 144 7.46 -5.00 17.05
CA GLY A 144 6.85 -3.86 16.39
C GLY A 144 5.53 -3.40 17.01
N ASP A 145 5.32 -2.09 17.10
CA ASP A 145 4.04 -1.49 17.47
C ASP A 145 3.08 -1.52 16.29
N ALA A 146 2.05 -2.35 16.35
CA ALA A 146 1.12 -2.59 15.25
C ALA A 146 0.39 -1.32 14.77
N ASP A 147 0.11 -0.37 15.66
CA ASP A 147 -0.60 0.88 15.31
C ASP A 147 0.30 1.81 14.48
N SER A 148 1.55 1.98 14.92
CA SER A 148 2.55 2.78 14.21
C SER A 148 2.87 2.19 12.85
N ILE A 149 3.02 0.87 12.76
CA ILE A 149 3.27 0.14 11.52
C ILE A 149 2.04 0.17 10.61
N GLY A 150 0.83 0.00 11.15
CA GLY A 150 -0.43 0.11 10.41
C GLY A 150 -0.61 1.51 9.77
N THR A 151 -0.17 2.55 10.46
CA THR A 151 -0.12 3.90 9.89
C THR A 151 0.85 3.98 8.70
N MET A 152 2.01 3.33 8.80
CA MET A 152 3.02 3.32 7.74
C MET A 152 2.57 2.48 6.53
N THR A 153 1.98 1.30 6.74
CA THR A 153 1.44 0.47 5.64
C THR A 153 0.29 1.19 4.93
N SER A 154 -0.54 1.93 5.67
CA SER A 154 -1.59 2.79 5.08
C SER A 154 -1.00 3.94 4.25
N ALA A 155 0.14 4.51 4.66
CA ALA A 155 0.85 5.51 3.87
C ALA A 155 1.36 4.93 2.56
N VAL A 156 1.90 3.69 2.56
CA VAL A 156 2.27 2.97 1.33
C VAL A 156 1.07 2.81 0.40
N ALA A 157 -0.06 2.34 0.92
CA ALA A 157 -1.29 2.14 0.15
C ALA A 157 -1.84 3.43 -0.48
N SER A 158 -1.46 4.58 0.06
CA SER A 158 -1.88 5.91 -0.40
C SER A 158 -0.89 6.57 -1.35
N LEU A 159 0.24 5.92 -1.66
CA LEU A 159 1.24 6.50 -2.54
C LEU A 159 0.68 6.74 -3.96
N SER A 160 1.00 7.88 -4.50
CA SER A 160 0.66 8.26 -5.87
C SER A 160 1.75 9.13 -6.46
N PHE A 161 1.91 9.05 -7.77
CA PHE A 161 2.74 10.00 -8.48
C PHE A 161 2.06 11.37 -8.56
N GLY A 162 2.88 12.41 -8.56
CA GLY A 162 2.52 13.73 -9.03
C GLY A 162 2.77 13.86 -10.52
N ASP A 163 3.28 15.02 -10.94
CA ASP A 163 3.53 15.31 -12.36
C ASP A 163 4.61 14.41 -12.95
N LEU A 164 4.43 14.00 -14.20
CA LEU A 164 5.46 13.36 -15.00
C LEU A 164 6.51 14.40 -15.39
N VAL A 165 7.78 14.12 -15.09
CA VAL A 165 8.92 14.98 -15.45
C VAL A 165 9.46 14.60 -16.81
N THR A 166 9.63 13.32 -17.06
CA THR A 166 10.07 12.79 -18.36
C THR A 166 9.61 11.35 -18.54
N TYR A 167 9.18 11.05 -19.75
CA TYR A 167 8.72 9.72 -20.15
C TYR A 167 9.85 8.70 -20.28
N ASN A 168 11.04 9.15 -20.71
CA ASN A 168 12.18 8.27 -20.94
C ASN A 168 13.48 8.99 -20.63
N ALA A 169 13.90 8.94 -19.38
CA ALA A 169 15.13 9.56 -18.93
C ALA A 169 16.35 8.84 -19.51
N SER A 170 17.14 9.54 -20.29
CA SER A 170 18.43 9.05 -20.81
C SER A 170 19.58 9.24 -19.81
N ASP A 171 19.44 10.21 -18.90
CA ASP A 171 20.38 10.50 -17.82
C ASP A 171 19.62 10.70 -16.50
N LEU A 172 19.80 9.75 -15.57
CA LEU A 172 19.17 9.77 -14.27
C LEU A 172 19.93 10.60 -13.23
N SER A 173 21.19 10.98 -13.52
CA SER A 173 22.06 11.68 -12.56
C SER A 173 21.55 13.09 -12.23
N GLN A 174 20.93 13.78 -13.20
CA GLN A 174 20.34 15.10 -12.99
C GLN A 174 19.20 15.10 -11.96
N TYR A 175 18.53 13.94 -11.78
CA TYR A 175 17.46 13.72 -10.79
C TYR A 175 17.97 13.08 -9.51
N GLY A 176 19.26 12.68 -9.44
CA GLY A 176 19.83 11.90 -8.33
C GLY A 176 19.29 10.47 -8.26
N LEU A 177 18.80 9.93 -9.38
CA LEU A 177 18.19 8.58 -9.48
C LEU A 177 19.15 7.51 -10.03
N ASP A 178 20.36 7.90 -10.43
CA ASP A 178 21.48 7.00 -10.74
C ASP A 178 22.11 6.40 -9.46
N GLN A 179 22.06 7.17 -8.36
CA GLN A 179 22.44 6.76 -7.01
C GLN A 179 21.41 7.31 -6.02
N PRO A 180 20.24 6.68 -5.92
CA PRO A 180 19.14 7.20 -5.11
C PRO A 180 19.54 7.24 -3.63
N LYS A 181 19.20 8.35 -2.95
CA LYS A 181 19.48 8.53 -1.52
C LYS A 181 18.61 7.64 -0.64
N THR A 182 17.44 7.32 -1.13
CA THR A 182 16.48 6.49 -0.44
C THR A 182 15.85 5.51 -1.44
N THR A 183 15.69 4.26 -1.00
CA THR A 183 14.91 3.25 -1.71
C THR A 183 13.83 2.73 -0.77
N ILE A 184 12.60 2.73 -1.24
CA ILE A 184 11.46 2.16 -0.52
C ILE A 184 11.09 0.86 -1.22
N ARG A 185 11.20 -0.27 -0.51
CA ARG A 185 10.84 -1.60 -0.99
C ARG A 185 9.66 -2.12 -0.20
N VAL A 186 8.64 -2.55 -0.91
CA VAL A 186 7.42 -3.11 -0.32
C VAL A 186 7.20 -4.49 -0.90
N HIS A 187 7.13 -5.50 -0.04
CA HIS A 187 6.71 -6.84 -0.41
C HIS A 187 5.28 -7.06 0.07
N TYR A 188 4.41 -7.50 -0.83
CA TYR A 188 2.99 -7.63 -0.55
C TYR A 188 2.37 -8.77 -1.35
N THR A 189 1.18 -9.20 -0.93
CA THR A 189 0.39 -10.23 -1.60
C THR A 189 -0.79 -9.61 -2.34
N GLU A 190 -1.18 -10.22 -3.45
CA GLU A 190 -2.36 -9.84 -4.23
C GLU A 190 -3.14 -11.08 -4.63
N GLU A 191 -4.44 -11.02 -4.52
CA GLU A 191 -5.31 -12.07 -5.03
C GLU A 191 -5.56 -11.87 -6.53
N GLN A 192 -5.29 -12.90 -7.33
CA GLN A 192 -5.54 -12.91 -8.76
C GLN A 192 -6.53 -14.01 -9.12
N GLU A 193 -7.53 -13.65 -9.91
CA GLU A 193 -8.42 -14.63 -10.53
C GLU A 193 -7.69 -15.29 -11.70
N VAL A 194 -7.56 -16.60 -11.66
CA VAL A 194 -7.04 -17.41 -12.76
C VAL A 194 -8.14 -18.34 -13.27
N GLU A 195 -8.19 -18.54 -14.59
CA GLU A 195 -9.09 -19.55 -15.14
C GLU A 195 -8.66 -20.92 -14.65
N ALA A 196 -9.58 -21.71 -14.13
CA ALA A 196 -9.31 -23.09 -13.72
C ALA A 196 -8.92 -23.90 -14.97
N ASP A 197 -7.65 -24.28 -15.04
CA ASP A 197 -7.16 -25.14 -16.13
C ASP A 197 -7.73 -26.55 -15.95
N ASP A 198 -8.59 -26.98 -16.87
CA ASP A 198 -9.26 -28.28 -16.90
C ASP A 198 -8.25 -29.38 -17.31
N THR A 199 -7.17 -29.53 -16.54
CA THR A 199 -6.19 -30.60 -16.70
C THR A 199 -5.96 -31.38 -15.41
N THR A 200 -7.00 -32.16 -15.02
CA THR A 200 -6.77 -33.35 -14.18
C THR A 200 -7.41 -34.57 -14.82
N THR A 201 -6.77 -35.12 -15.82
CA THR A 201 -6.98 -36.53 -16.20
C THR A 201 -6.36 -37.43 -15.13
N ALA A 202 -7.11 -37.74 -14.10
CA ALA A 202 -6.83 -38.94 -13.30
C ALA A 202 -7.54 -40.11 -13.95
N ASP A 203 -6.74 -40.94 -14.61
CA ASP A 203 -7.06 -42.28 -15.08
C ASP A 203 -7.59 -43.14 -13.92
N THR A 204 -8.87 -43.53 -13.95
CA THR A 204 -9.32 -44.74 -13.27
C THR A 204 -10.45 -45.38 -14.09
N SER A 205 -10.06 -46.43 -14.76
CA SER A 205 -10.91 -47.38 -15.46
C SER A 205 -11.95 -48.03 -14.53
N SER A 206 -13.21 -48.08 -14.95
CA SER A 206 -14.01 -49.30 -15.05
C SER A 206 -15.45 -49.04 -15.50
N ASP A 207 -15.69 -49.52 -16.70
CA ASP A 207 -16.75 -50.44 -17.15
C ASP A 207 -18.21 -50.18 -16.75
N SER A 208 -18.99 -50.12 -17.82
CA SER A 208 -20.24 -50.74 -18.23
C SER A 208 -21.49 -49.89 -18.44
N THR A 209 -21.88 -50.03 -19.72
CA THR A 209 -23.22 -50.19 -20.31
C THR A 209 -24.22 -49.01 -20.42
N ALA A 210 -24.35 -48.60 -21.68
CA ALA A 210 -25.53 -48.39 -22.53
C ALA A 210 -26.86 -47.94 -21.92
N ASP A 211 -27.47 -46.87 -22.36
CA ASP A 211 -28.49 -46.84 -23.42
C ASP A 211 -29.15 -45.41 -23.58
N SER A 212 -29.34 -45.10 -24.87
CA SER A 212 -30.41 -44.27 -25.47
C SER A 212 -30.65 -42.80 -25.11
N ALA A 213 -30.26 -42.00 -26.08
CA ALA A 213 -31.00 -40.95 -26.78
C ALA A 213 -32.03 -40.06 -26.04
N SER A 214 -31.77 -38.76 -26.01
CA SER A 214 -32.66 -37.71 -26.52
C SER A 214 -31.93 -36.38 -26.70
N SER A 215 -32.02 -35.84 -27.90
CA SER A 215 -31.55 -34.50 -28.29
C SER A 215 -32.40 -33.43 -27.62
N ASP A 216 -31.78 -32.56 -26.85
CA ASP A 216 -32.27 -31.19 -26.67
C ASP A 216 -31.07 -30.23 -26.58
N SER A 217 -30.98 -29.35 -27.58
CA SER A 217 -29.96 -28.34 -27.69
C SER A 217 -30.32 -27.17 -26.80
N THR A 218 -29.83 -27.19 -25.56
CA THR A 218 -29.78 -26.00 -24.71
C THR A 218 -28.35 -25.48 -24.77
N ALA A 219 -28.20 -24.25 -25.25
CA ALA A 219 -26.94 -23.54 -25.23
C ALA A 219 -26.51 -23.38 -23.76
N THR A 220 -25.54 -24.19 -23.34
CA THR A 220 -24.88 -24.04 -22.06
C THR A 220 -23.89 -22.91 -22.20
N SER A 221 -24.18 -21.78 -21.55
CA SER A 221 -23.18 -20.77 -21.27
C SER A 221 -22.14 -21.43 -20.33
N SER A 222 -20.96 -21.74 -20.84
CA SER A 222 -19.84 -22.14 -20.03
C SER A 222 -19.45 -20.95 -19.15
N SER A 223 -19.86 -20.95 -17.90
CA SER A 223 -19.20 -20.15 -16.88
C SER A 223 -17.84 -20.82 -16.66
N SER A 224 -16.74 -20.20 -17.12
CA SER A 224 -15.42 -20.59 -16.70
C SER A 224 -15.37 -20.41 -15.18
N GLU A 225 -15.11 -21.49 -14.45
CA GLU A 225 -14.84 -21.39 -13.02
C GLU A 225 -13.49 -20.71 -12.88
N THR A 226 -13.47 -19.52 -12.24
CA THR A 226 -12.24 -18.83 -11.86
C THR A 226 -11.87 -19.24 -10.45
N THR A 227 -10.60 -19.55 -10.23
CA THR A 227 -10.01 -19.75 -8.90
C THR A 227 -9.14 -18.59 -8.54
N THR A 228 -9.22 -18.17 -7.28
CA THR A 228 -8.37 -17.09 -6.76
C THR A 228 -7.07 -17.70 -6.23
N VAL A 229 -5.94 -17.16 -6.68
CA VAL A 229 -4.60 -17.50 -6.19
C VAL A 229 -3.94 -16.27 -5.59
N THR A 230 -3.22 -16.46 -4.48
CA THR A 230 -2.41 -15.41 -3.86
C THR A 230 -1.05 -15.36 -4.55
N VAL A 231 -0.65 -14.18 -5.03
CA VAL A 231 0.63 -13.92 -5.71
C VAL A 231 1.42 -12.92 -4.91
N GLU A 232 2.70 -13.21 -4.69
CA GLU A 232 3.64 -12.28 -4.08
C GLU A 232 4.13 -11.27 -5.11
N LYS A 233 4.23 -10.00 -4.71
CA LYS A 233 4.68 -8.87 -5.54
C LYS A 233 5.62 -7.96 -4.78
N ASP A 234 6.47 -7.28 -5.53
CA ASP A 234 7.38 -6.27 -5.03
C ASP A 234 7.09 -4.91 -5.68
N LEU A 235 7.06 -3.87 -4.86
CA LEU A 235 7.11 -2.48 -5.27
C LEU A 235 8.46 -1.91 -4.83
N VAL A 236 9.25 -1.39 -5.77
CA VAL A 236 10.51 -0.70 -5.46
C VAL A 236 10.46 0.71 -6.03
N LEU A 237 10.51 1.68 -5.13
CA LEU A 237 10.48 3.10 -5.43
C LEU A 237 11.85 3.73 -5.09
N TYR A 238 12.49 4.30 -6.09
CA TYR A 238 13.71 5.08 -5.91
C TYR A 238 13.38 6.55 -5.71
N VAL A 239 14.00 7.16 -4.71
CA VAL A 239 13.86 8.59 -4.39
C VAL A 239 15.19 9.29 -4.61
N GLY A 240 15.19 10.25 -5.51
CA GLY A 240 16.34 11.06 -5.90
C GLY A 240 16.43 12.38 -5.14
N ASN A 241 16.80 13.45 -5.88
CA ASN A 241 16.93 14.79 -5.32
C ASN A 241 15.56 15.46 -5.15
N ALA A 242 15.49 16.46 -4.26
CA ALA A 242 14.39 17.39 -4.25
C ALA A 242 14.39 18.24 -5.54
N ASN A 243 13.21 18.66 -6.02
CA ASN A 243 13.07 19.62 -7.08
C ASN A 243 13.54 21.03 -6.64
N GLU A 244 13.59 21.98 -7.56
CA GLU A 244 14.18 23.31 -7.30
C GLU A 244 13.48 24.09 -6.17
N ASP A 245 12.18 23.92 -6.01
CA ASP A 245 11.41 24.59 -4.95
C ASP A 245 11.37 23.81 -3.62
N GLY A 246 11.88 22.57 -3.60
CA GLY A 246 11.91 21.69 -2.43
C GLY A 246 10.54 21.10 -2.05
N GLY A 247 9.50 21.36 -2.84
CA GLY A 247 8.15 20.89 -2.56
C GLY A 247 7.90 19.42 -2.95
N SER A 248 8.78 18.85 -3.75
CA SER A 248 8.68 17.48 -4.28
C SER A 248 10.06 16.86 -4.47
N TYR A 249 10.08 15.53 -4.57
CA TYR A 249 11.25 14.74 -4.92
C TYR A 249 11.05 14.09 -6.28
N TYR A 250 12.15 13.91 -7.02
CA TYR A 250 12.15 13.06 -8.20
C TYR A 250 12.12 11.60 -7.79
N VAL A 251 11.19 10.84 -8.37
CA VAL A 251 11.00 9.42 -8.07
C VAL A 251 10.85 8.60 -9.34
N LYS A 252 11.17 7.30 -9.26
CA LYS A 252 10.92 6.32 -10.31
C LYS A 252 10.69 4.93 -9.73
N LEU A 253 9.95 4.09 -10.44
CA LEU A 253 9.85 2.66 -10.12
C LEU A 253 11.08 1.89 -10.64
N ASP A 254 11.35 0.76 -10.03
CA ASP A 254 12.34 -0.17 -10.55
C ASP A 254 11.93 -0.68 -11.94
N GLY A 255 12.92 -0.82 -12.82
CA GLY A 255 12.68 -1.23 -14.21
C GLY A 255 12.09 -0.13 -15.11
N SER A 256 11.63 1.01 -14.58
CA SER A 256 11.10 2.12 -15.36
C SER A 256 12.18 3.13 -15.76
N ASN A 257 11.94 3.86 -16.88
CA ASN A 257 12.70 5.05 -17.26
C ASN A 257 11.87 6.33 -17.07
N GLU A 258 10.63 6.22 -16.62
CA GLU A 258 9.81 7.39 -16.31
C GLU A 258 10.29 8.02 -15.00
N VAL A 259 10.35 9.33 -14.98
CA VAL A 259 10.65 10.12 -13.79
C VAL A 259 9.44 10.96 -13.45
N HIS A 260 8.97 10.82 -12.24
CA HIS A 260 7.83 11.55 -11.71
C HIS A 260 8.23 12.44 -10.54
N LEU A 261 7.36 13.38 -10.18
CA LEU A 261 7.43 14.07 -8.91
C LEU A 261 6.58 13.33 -7.86
N MET A 262 7.04 13.36 -6.62
CA MET A 262 6.28 12.97 -5.45
C MET A 262 6.40 14.06 -4.41
N THR A 263 5.30 14.44 -3.74
CA THR A 263 5.32 15.52 -2.76
C THR A 263 6.31 15.22 -1.62
N ALA A 264 6.98 16.25 -1.13
CA ALA A 264 7.94 16.12 -0.03
C ALA A 264 7.31 15.45 1.19
N SER A 265 6.05 15.79 1.52
CA SER A 265 5.33 15.18 2.63
C SER A 265 5.16 13.66 2.51
N ASN A 266 4.92 13.14 1.30
CA ASN A 266 4.81 11.70 1.09
C ASN A 266 6.16 10.99 1.29
N VAL A 267 7.25 11.57 0.76
CA VAL A 267 8.60 11.03 0.93
C VAL A 267 9.04 11.10 2.39
N GLU A 268 8.83 12.24 3.04
CA GLU A 268 9.24 12.50 4.43
C GLU A 268 8.47 11.63 5.43
N THR A 269 7.29 11.13 5.08
CA THR A 269 6.57 10.12 5.88
C THR A 269 7.45 8.89 6.12
N PHE A 270 8.27 8.50 5.16
CA PHE A 270 9.18 7.35 5.27
C PHE A 270 10.57 7.76 5.77
N THR A 271 11.16 8.80 5.19
CA THR A 271 12.54 9.21 5.50
C THR A 271 12.67 9.95 6.83
N GLY A 272 11.61 10.55 7.33
CA GLY A 272 11.55 11.22 8.62
C GLY A 272 11.40 10.27 9.81
N LYS A 273 11.34 8.96 9.58
CA LYS A 273 11.21 7.92 10.60
C LYS A 273 12.53 7.18 10.79
N LYS A 274 12.66 6.56 11.94
CA LYS A 274 13.75 5.63 12.30
C LYS A 274 13.14 4.37 12.93
N ALA A 275 13.91 3.31 13.02
CA ALA A 275 13.44 2.03 13.56
C ALA A 275 12.76 2.15 14.93
N SER A 276 13.34 2.92 15.85
CA SER A 276 12.78 3.09 17.20
C SER A 276 11.40 3.78 17.24
N ASP A 277 10.94 4.42 16.16
CA ASP A 277 9.58 4.99 16.08
C ASP A 277 8.50 3.92 15.93
N PHE A 278 8.92 2.69 15.65
CA PHE A 278 8.05 1.53 15.43
C PHE A 278 8.20 0.45 16.49
N TRP A 279 9.08 0.64 17.48
CA TRP A 279 9.26 -0.35 18.52
C TRP A 279 8.01 -0.51 19.37
N ASN A 280 7.66 -1.75 19.70
CA ASN A 280 6.68 -2.03 20.72
C ASN A 280 7.24 -1.59 22.07
N MET A 281 6.59 -0.58 22.65
CA MET A 281 6.99 0.04 23.91
C MET A 281 6.15 -0.43 25.10
N TYR A 282 5.27 -1.43 24.89
CA TYR A 282 4.57 -2.06 26.01
C TYR A 282 5.55 -2.86 26.89
N ILE A 283 5.39 -2.72 28.18
CA ILE A 283 6.31 -3.31 29.15
C ILE A 283 5.97 -4.78 29.41
N GLY A 284 4.70 -5.16 29.31
CA GLY A 284 4.26 -6.55 29.51
C GLY A 284 2.82 -6.72 29.03
N MET A 285 2.63 -7.09 27.78
CA MET A 285 1.33 -7.35 27.19
C MET A 285 0.99 -8.84 27.26
N GLU A 286 0.48 -9.28 28.42
CA GLU A 286 0.12 -10.67 28.65
C GLU A 286 -1.38 -10.90 28.65
N ASN A 287 -1.82 -12.03 28.09
CA ASN A 287 -3.23 -12.36 28.05
C ASN A 287 -3.74 -12.79 29.42
N VAL A 288 -4.76 -12.11 29.95
CA VAL A 288 -5.36 -12.42 31.23
C VAL A 288 -5.93 -13.84 31.29
N SER A 289 -6.22 -14.51 30.17
CA SER A 289 -6.68 -15.90 30.15
C SER A 289 -5.62 -16.91 30.59
N ASP A 290 -4.33 -16.55 30.38
CA ASP A 290 -3.20 -17.42 30.70
C ASP A 290 -2.65 -17.14 32.11
N LEU A 291 -3.16 -16.08 32.75
CA LEU A 291 -2.80 -15.71 34.11
C LEU A 291 -3.40 -16.70 35.12
N THR A 292 -2.56 -17.27 35.98
CA THR A 292 -2.96 -18.11 37.11
C THR A 292 -3.06 -17.30 38.41
N SER A 293 -2.08 -16.40 38.64
CA SER A 293 -2.09 -15.43 39.72
C SER A 293 -1.20 -14.22 39.37
N LEU A 294 -1.43 -13.11 40.08
CA LEU A 294 -0.65 -11.89 39.98
C LEU A 294 -0.23 -11.42 41.38
N ASP A 295 1.06 -11.29 41.58
CA ASP A 295 1.63 -10.71 42.80
C ASP A 295 2.01 -9.22 42.53
N ILE A 296 1.48 -8.35 43.35
CA ILE A 296 1.82 -6.93 43.33
C ILE A 296 2.50 -6.57 44.66
N THR A 297 3.75 -6.17 44.59
CA THR A 297 4.48 -5.69 45.75
C THR A 297 4.68 -4.17 45.62
N TYR A 298 4.27 -3.42 46.64
CA TYR A 298 4.45 -1.98 46.72
C TYR A 298 4.81 -1.61 48.16
N ASN A 299 5.88 -0.83 48.34
CA ASN A 299 6.43 -0.45 49.66
C ASN A 299 6.66 -1.66 50.61
N GLY A 300 7.04 -2.81 50.06
CA GLY A 300 7.33 -4.02 50.83
C GLY A 300 6.12 -4.83 51.25
N GLU A 301 4.92 -4.42 50.87
CA GLU A 301 3.68 -5.18 51.05
C GLU A 301 3.28 -5.89 49.75
N THR A 302 3.06 -7.20 49.79
CA THR A 302 2.63 -8.00 48.63
C THR A 302 1.16 -8.34 48.72
N LYS A 303 0.42 -8.14 47.63
CA LYS A 303 -0.93 -8.62 47.42
C LYS A 303 -0.94 -9.61 46.27
N THR A 304 -1.49 -10.82 46.56
CA THR A 304 -1.63 -11.87 45.54
C THR A 304 -3.08 -11.97 45.10
N TYR A 305 -3.28 -11.88 43.78
CA TYR A 305 -4.59 -12.05 43.14
C TYR A 305 -4.60 -13.40 42.41
N VAL A 306 -5.36 -14.37 42.99
CA VAL A 306 -5.43 -15.73 42.43
C VAL A 306 -6.68 -15.87 41.59
N ARG A 307 -6.51 -16.36 40.36
CA ARG A 307 -7.65 -16.66 39.47
C ARG A 307 -8.42 -17.83 39.96
N HIS A 308 -9.73 -17.67 40.15
CA HIS A 308 -10.66 -18.68 40.54
C HIS A 308 -11.68 -18.92 39.45
N VAL A 309 -11.88 -20.19 39.07
CA VAL A 309 -12.83 -20.62 38.05
C VAL A 309 -13.85 -21.54 38.67
N GLU A 310 -15.12 -21.17 38.66
CA GLU A 310 -16.24 -21.98 39.11
C GLU A 310 -17.08 -22.46 37.93
N GLU A 311 -17.29 -23.76 37.82
CA GLU A 311 -18.17 -24.31 36.79
C GLU A 311 -19.62 -24.29 37.28
N LYS A 312 -20.48 -23.54 36.58
CA LYS A 312 -21.93 -23.53 36.85
C LYS A 312 -22.65 -24.33 35.76
N LYS A 313 -23.39 -25.38 36.20
CA LYS A 313 -24.33 -26.06 35.32
C LYS A 313 -25.57 -25.20 35.16
N ASP A 314 -26.01 -25.05 33.94
CA ASP A 314 -27.29 -24.43 33.64
C ASP A 314 -28.40 -25.46 33.94
N ASP A 315 -29.35 -25.06 34.78
CA ASP A 315 -30.45 -25.97 35.23
C ASP A 315 -31.41 -26.33 34.09
N ASP A 316 -31.43 -25.57 33.00
CA ASP A 316 -32.34 -25.73 31.85
C ASP A 316 -31.64 -26.27 30.56
N SER A 317 -30.32 -26.45 30.57
CA SER A 317 -29.56 -27.00 29.44
C SER A 317 -28.37 -27.84 29.91
N ASP A 318 -27.93 -28.80 29.10
CA ASP A 318 -26.71 -29.59 29.37
C ASP A 318 -25.40 -28.79 29.21
N SER A 319 -25.47 -27.45 29.13
CA SER A 319 -24.34 -26.59 29.02
C SER A 319 -23.73 -26.22 30.36
N THR A 320 -22.39 -26.18 30.42
CA THR A 320 -21.62 -25.72 31.58
C THR A 320 -21.03 -24.33 31.24
N THR A 321 -21.29 -23.33 32.06
CA THR A 321 -20.69 -22.01 31.97
C THR A 321 -19.60 -21.87 33.04
N GLN A 322 -18.49 -21.22 32.70
CA GLN A 322 -17.42 -20.89 33.63
C GLN A 322 -17.58 -19.46 34.14
N GLU A 323 -17.68 -19.31 35.45
CA GLU A 323 -17.62 -18.01 36.13
C GLU A 323 -16.20 -17.81 36.68
N ILE A 324 -15.56 -16.71 36.22
CA ILE A 324 -14.19 -16.35 36.60
C ILE A 324 -14.26 -15.22 37.61
N SER A 325 -13.55 -15.38 38.73
CA SER A 325 -13.30 -14.33 39.73
C SER A 325 -11.84 -14.38 40.19
N TYR A 326 -11.40 -13.37 40.92
CA TYR A 326 -10.06 -13.31 41.49
C TYR A 326 -10.13 -13.13 42.97
N ILE A 327 -9.31 -13.88 43.73
CA ILE A 327 -9.29 -13.87 45.18
C ILE A 327 -8.03 -13.16 45.64
N CYS A 328 -8.20 -12.16 46.51
CA CYS A 328 -7.10 -11.46 47.18
C CYS A 328 -7.33 -11.45 48.69
N GLY A 329 -6.60 -12.29 49.41
CA GLY A 329 -6.86 -12.54 50.83
C GLY A 329 -8.27 -13.12 51.09
N ASP A 330 -9.10 -12.40 51.82
CA ASP A 330 -10.49 -12.80 52.10
C ASP A 330 -11.52 -12.17 51.12
N GLU A 331 -11.05 -11.36 50.15
CA GLU A 331 -11.91 -10.63 49.22
C GLU A 331 -12.00 -11.35 47.87
N THR A 332 -13.23 -11.45 47.34
CA THR A 332 -13.48 -11.90 45.97
C THR A 332 -13.73 -10.71 45.07
N ILE A 333 -12.96 -10.60 44.00
CA ILE A 333 -13.01 -9.54 42.99
C ILE A 333 -13.64 -10.12 41.73
N ASP A 334 -14.69 -9.49 41.23
CA ASP A 334 -15.31 -9.90 39.97
C ASP A 334 -14.36 -9.74 38.78
N LYS A 335 -14.59 -10.57 37.75
CA LYS A 335 -13.77 -10.59 36.54
C LYS A 335 -13.62 -9.22 35.91
N SER A 336 -14.70 -8.43 35.83
CA SER A 336 -14.68 -7.15 35.13
C SER A 336 -13.82 -6.10 35.84
N THR A 337 -13.89 -6.06 37.17
CA THR A 337 -13.09 -5.19 38.01
C THR A 337 -11.61 -5.56 37.92
N PHE A 338 -11.29 -6.85 38.03
CA PHE A 338 -9.91 -7.29 37.90
C PHE A 338 -9.35 -7.01 36.47
N THR A 339 -10.12 -7.33 35.43
CA THR A 339 -9.67 -7.08 34.03
C THR A 339 -9.41 -5.62 33.78
N THR A 340 -10.19 -4.70 34.35
CA THR A 340 -9.95 -3.25 34.23
C THR A 340 -8.60 -2.85 34.87
N PHE A 341 -8.33 -3.35 36.07
CA PHE A 341 -7.04 -3.14 36.74
C PHE A 341 -5.89 -3.77 35.94
N TYR A 342 -6.04 -5.04 35.54
CA TYR A 342 -5.06 -5.76 34.76
C TYR A 342 -4.72 -5.05 33.44
N SER A 343 -5.73 -4.61 32.71
CA SER A 343 -5.53 -3.86 31.44
C SER A 343 -4.76 -2.56 31.65
N SER A 344 -4.96 -1.89 32.78
CA SER A 344 -4.19 -0.68 33.12
C SER A 344 -2.73 -1.01 33.40
N LEU A 345 -2.46 -2.15 34.00
CA LEU A 345 -1.08 -2.60 34.30
C LEU A 345 -0.33 -3.03 33.04
N ILE A 346 -0.93 -3.92 32.23
CA ILE A 346 -0.30 -4.38 30.99
C ILE A 346 -0.29 -3.30 29.87
N GLY A 347 -1.13 -2.28 29.98
CA GLY A 347 -1.17 -1.14 29.07
C GLY A 347 -0.10 -0.08 29.31
N LEU A 348 0.83 -0.32 30.26
CA LEU A 348 1.94 0.59 30.52
C LEU A 348 2.90 0.57 29.31
N LYS A 349 3.18 1.76 28.78
CA LYS A 349 4.15 1.96 27.69
C LYS A 349 5.38 2.70 28.24
N ALA A 350 6.56 2.22 27.90
CA ALA A 350 7.78 2.98 28.07
C ALA A 350 7.79 4.20 27.14
N GLN A 351 8.40 5.28 27.58
CA GLN A 351 8.56 6.48 26.74
C GLN A 351 9.85 6.44 25.93
N THR A 352 10.85 5.71 26.42
CA THR A 352 12.15 5.52 25.78
C THR A 352 12.78 4.23 26.27
N LYS A 353 13.65 3.63 25.44
CA LYS A 353 14.60 2.59 25.86
C LYS A 353 15.97 3.22 26.08
N ASP A 354 16.65 2.80 27.14
CA ASP A 354 18.02 3.21 27.47
C ASP A 354 18.82 1.98 27.89
N GLU A 355 19.63 1.47 26.97
CA GLU A 355 20.45 0.26 27.16
C GLU A 355 21.56 0.44 28.24
N SER A 356 21.79 1.67 28.69
CA SER A 356 22.75 1.94 29.77
C SER A 356 22.18 1.68 31.15
N LEU A 357 20.86 1.54 31.29
CA LEU A 357 20.20 1.26 32.55
C LEU A 357 20.22 -0.25 32.81
N VAL A 358 20.71 -0.62 33.97
CA VAL A 358 20.72 -2.00 34.47
C VAL A 358 19.64 -2.19 35.53
N GLN A 359 19.21 -3.45 35.74
CA GLN A 359 18.18 -3.79 36.71
C GLN A 359 18.45 -3.13 38.09
N ALA A 360 17.43 -2.45 38.59
CA ALA A 360 17.51 -1.76 39.86
C ALA A 360 17.51 -2.75 41.01
N LYS A 361 18.33 -2.47 42.00
CA LYS A 361 18.40 -3.27 43.24
C LYS A 361 17.23 -2.97 44.18
N ASP A 362 16.63 -1.81 44.10
CA ASP A 362 15.61 -1.30 45.00
C ASP A 362 14.34 -0.89 44.23
N ALA A 363 13.59 -1.89 43.73
CA ALA A 363 12.29 -1.64 43.09
C ALA A 363 11.28 -1.16 44.15
N GLU A 364 10.59 -0.08 43.88
CA GLU A 364 9.51 0.43 44.73
C GLU A 364 8.20 -0.33 44.45
N PHE A 365 8.03 -0.76 43.19
CA PHE A 365 6.89 -1.54 42.73
C PHE A 365 7.39 -2.76 41.96
N THR A 366 6.81 -3.92 42.24
CA THR A 366 7.08 -5.17 41.49
C THR A 366 5.77 -5.85 41.12
N ALA A 367 5.63 -6.27 39.89
CA ALA A 367 4.56 -7.11 39.43
C ALA A 367 5.12 -8.48 38.99
N VAL A 368 4.62 -9.57 39.55
CA VAL A 368 4.95 -10.93 39.13
C VAL A 368 3.71 -11.57 38.55
N PHE A 369 3.74 -11.85 37.27
CA PHE A 369 2.69 -12.53 36.53
C PHE A 369 3.01 -14.03 36.54
N HIS A 370 2.20 -14.83 37.22
CA HIS A 370 2.30 -16.29 37.18
C HIS A 370 1.42 -16.79 36.04
N MET A 371 2.04 -17.02 34.86
CA MET A 371 1.35 -17.48 33.66
C MET A 371 1.32 -19.02 33.62
N THR A 372 0.56 -19.57 32.66
CA THR A 372 0.48 -21.04 32.46
C THR A 372 1.80 -21.64 31.94
N ASP A 373 2.64 -20.85 31.32
CA ASP A 373 3.91 -21.23 30.66
C ASP A 373 5.16 -20.73 31.40
N GLY A 374 5.00 -19.93 32.46
CA GLY A 374 6.12 -19.44 33.28
C GLY A 374 5.79 -18.15 34.02
N ASP A 375 6.74 -17.66 34.79
CA ASP A 375 6.59 -16.44 35.57
C ASP A 375 7.31 -15.29 34.86
N LEU A 376 6.64 -14.14 34.76
CA LEU A 376 7.20 -12.87 34.27
C LEU A 376 7.26 -11.87 35.42
N THR A 377 8.38 -11.19 35.56
CA THR A 377 8.60 -10.23 36.66
C THR A 377 9.02 -8.88 36.11
N PHE A 378 8.26 -7.85 36.46
CA PHE A 378 8.59 -6.46 36.16
C PHE A 378 8.84 -5.69 37.46
N ALA A 379 10.05 -5.19 37.61
CA ALA A 379 10.49 -4.43 38.77
C ALA A 379 10.69 -2.96 38.38
N TYR A 380 9.88 -2.09 38.95
CA TYR A 380 9.88 -0.66 38.65
C TYR A 380 10.63 0.12 39.72
N SER A 381 11.67 0.81 39.29
CA SER A 381 12.49 1.61 40.16
C SER A 381 12.38 3.08 39.83
N PRO A 382 12.42 3.99 40.83
CA PRO A 382 12.38 5.41 40.56
C PRO A 382 13.61 5.84 39.74
N TYR A 383 13.35 6.48 38.58
CA TYR A 383 14.39 7.16 37.80
C TYR A 383 14.58 8.58 38.31
N ASP A 384 13.46 9.31 38.48
CA ASP A 384 13.43 10.62 39.12
C ASP A 384 12.07 10.83 39.82
N SER A 385 11.71 12.07 40.12
CA SER A 385 10.41 12.40 40.76
C SER A 385 9.16 12.14 39.93
N SER A 386 9.32 11.83 38.63
CA SER A 386 8.20 11.73 37.66
C SER A 386 8.20 10.45 36.88
N PHE A 387 9.33 9.75 36.81
CA PHE A 387 9.52 8.57 35.99
C PHE A 387 10.06 7.39 36.79
N TYR A 388 9.63 6.21 36.37
CA TYR A 388 10.16 4.93 36.76
C TYR A 388 10.86 4.28 35.58
N TYR A 389 11.77 3.37 35.82
CA TYR A 389 12.30 2.47 34.81
C TYR A 389 12.11 1.02 35.25
N THR A 390 12.00 0.15 34.28
CA THR A 390 12.01 -1.29 34.44
C THR A 390 12.95 -1.88 33.39
N VAL A 391 13.34 -3.12 33.57
CA VAL A 391 14.18 -3.86 32.63
C VAL A 391 13.28 -4.87 31.93
N ASP A 392 13.43 -5.03 30.62
CA ASP A 392 12.73 -6.05 29.87
C ASP A 392 13.28 -7.46 30.12
N GLU A 393 12.68 -8.47 29.52
CA GLU A 393 13.04 -9.87 29.77
C GLU A 393 14.47 -10.22 29.39
N ASP A 394 15.07 -9.44 28.49
CA ASP A 394 16.44 -9.64 28.00
C ASP A 394 17.49 -8.99 28.91
N GLY A 395 17.09 -8.20 29.92
CA GLY A 395 17.96 -7.58 30.95
C GLY A 395 18.66 -6.35 30.53
#